data_3c09dd5fb8719a52f38ed12c86205d0a
#
_entry.id   3c09dd5fb8719a52f38ed12c86205d0a
#
_cell.length_a   1.000
_cell.length_b   1.000
_cell.length_c   1.000
_cell.angle_alpha   90.00
_cell.angle_beta   90.00
_cell.angle_gamma   90.00
#
_symmetry.space_group_name_H-M   'P 1'
#
loop_
_entity.id
_entity.type
_entity.pdbx_description
1 polymer ?
#
loop_
_entity_poly.entity_id
_entity_poly.type
_entity_poly.pdbx_seq_one_letter_code
_entity_poly.pdbx_strand_id
1 'polypeptide(L)'
;TPGGETEGGAGGGGDGNHQPQSPSDTTPSADANYAGFANTGGGGGSHGGGPGGSDGRYVNVAGGDGGSGQLVVLEMESLTTATSSTLVSDTFTANSVPTKARIVLFADISDDLNTDVTVSATRDNTTYNAITLTDTGYVTGSSGTKIFTGSTPLTGTASPQVQVRWKIVGSNQTAENKIHGVALQWG
;
A
#
# COMPACT_ATOMS: atom_id res chain seq x y z
N THR A 1 -42.16 -25.21 19.68
CA THR A 1 -40.79 -24.67 19.78
C THR A 1 -40.88 -23.21 19.40
N PRO A 2 -40.49 -22.25 20.30
CA PRO A 2 -40.41 -20.85 19.94
C PRO A 2 -39.45 -20.70 18.78
N GLY A 3 -39.87 -19.94 17.75
CA GLY A 3 -39.00 -19.60 16.63
C GLY A 3 -37.77 -18.85 17.13
N GLY A 4 -36.60 -19.37 16.84
CA GLY A 4 -35.36 -18.75 17.27
C GLY A 4 -35.22 -17.37 16.62
N GLU A 5 -34.77 -16.42 17.39
CA GLU A 5 -34.34 -15.12 16.90
C GLU A 5 -33.15 -15.31 15.93
N THR A 6 -33.19 -14.65 14.80
CA THR A 6 -32.04 -14.58 13.90
C THR A 6 -31.35 -13.26 14.13
N GLU A 7 -30.14 -13.31 14.68
CA GLU A 7 -29.29 -12.13 14.86
C GLU A 7 -28.90 -11.51 13.51
N GLY A 8 -28.83 -10.20 13.48
CA GLY A 8 -28.29 -9.47 12.33
C GLY A 8 -26.83 -9.85 12.05
N GLY A 9 -26.46 -9.90 10.77
CA GLY A 9 -25.11 -10.25 10.36
C GLY A 9 -24.04 -9.28 10.90
N ALA A 10 -22.80 -9.74 10.93
CA ALA A 10 -21.62 -8.99 11.43
C ALA A 10 -21.37 -7.61 10.75
N GLY A 11 -22.10 -7.31 9.68
CA GLY A 11 -22.09 -6.02 8.99
C GLY A 11 -23.10 -5.00 9.52
N GLY A 12 -23.68 -5.22 10.71
CA GLY A 12 -24.61 -4.28 11.35
C GLY A 12 -26.05 -4.35 10.80
N GLY A 13 -26.44 -5.47 10.20
CA GLY A 13 -27.82 -5.74 9.82
C GLY A 13 -28.74 -5.81 11.05
N GLY A 14 -29.97 -5.35 10.90
CA GLY A 14 -30.99 -5.47 11.96
C GLY A 14 -31.35 -6.93 12.20
N ASP A 15 -31.81 -7.24 13.42
CA ASP A 15 -32.25 -8.58 13.80
C ASP A 15 -33.50 -8.98 13.03
N GLY A 16 -33.52 -10.25 12.61
CA GLY A 16 -34.68 -10.82 11.95
C GLY A 16 -35.75 -11.23 12.95
N ASN A 17 -36.92 -11.36 12.43
CA ASN A 17 -38.19 -11.88 12.97
C ASN A 17 -38.21 -12.37 14.44
N HIS A 18 -38.69 -11.56 15.32
CA HIS A 18 -39.16 -11.99 16.64
C HIS A 18 -40.67 -12.32 16.62
N GLN A 19 -41.03 -13.57 16.85
CA GLN A 19 -42.43 -13.90 17.06
C GLN A 19 -42.85 -13.56 18.48
N PRO A 20 -44.01 -12.88 18.67
CA PRO A 20 -44.54 -12.67 20.02
C PRO A 20 -44.76 -14.01 20.72
N GLN A 21 -44.19 -14.11 21.92
CA GLN A 21 -44.22 -15.37 22.70
C GLN A 21 -45.60 -15.65 23.34
N SER A 22 -46.50 -14.69 23.25
CA SER A 22 -47.85 -14.80 23.83
C SER A 22 -48.88 -14.26 22.86
N PRO A 23 -50.07 -14.89 22.77
CA PRO A 23 -51.16 -14.39 21.93
C PRO A 23 -51.67 -13.00 22.31
N SER A 24 -51.29 -12.49 23.47
CA SER A 24 -51.65 -11.14 23.95
C SER A 24 -50.52 -10.10 23.78
N ASP A 25 -49.36 -10.55 23.30
CA ASP A 25 -48.24 -9.64 23.10
C ASP A 25 -48.35 -9.02 21.71
N THR A 26 -48.87 -7.81 21.66
CA THR A 26 -49.01 -7.02 20.42
C THR A 26 -47.88 -6.00 20.27
N THR A 27 -46.94 -5.97 21.20
CA THR A 27 -45.77 -5.12 21.11
C THR A 27 -44.56 -5.92 20.62
N PRO A 28 -43.81 -5.41 19.67
CA PRO A 28 -42.51 -6.00 19.33
C PRO A 28 -41.67 -6.04 20.62
N SER A 29 -40.94 -7.13 20.84
CA SER A 29 -40.00 -7.18 21.94
C SER A 29 -39.06 -5.95 21.87
N ALA A 30 -38.89 -5.30 22.99
CA ALA A 30 -38.00 -4.14 23.09
C ALA A 30 -36.54 -4.47 22.74
N ASP A 31 -36.23 -5.78 22.68
CA ASP A 31 -34.89 -6.29 22.40
C ASP A 31 -34.66 -6.58 20.91
N ALA A 32 -35.74 -6.52 20.08
CA ALA A 32 -35.58 -6.75 18.63
C ALA A 32 -35.12 -5.45 17.95
N ASN A 33 -33.87 -5.42 17.53
CA ASN A 33 -33.31 -4.32 16.76
C ASN A 33 -33.52 -4.56 15.26
N TYR A 34 -34.70 -4.15 14.75
CA TYR A 34 -35.04 -4.31 13.34
C TYR A 34 -34.29 -3.38 12.39
N ALA A 35 -33.78 -2.27 12.91
CA ALA A 35 -33.02 -1.32 12.11
C ALA A 35 -31.54 -1.74 12.03
N GLY A 36 -30.92 -1.58 10.88
CA GLY A 36 -29.49 -1.70 10.75
C GLY A 36 -28.76 -0.58 11.49
N PHE A 37 -27.56 -0.87 11.99
CA PHE A 37 -26.76 0.17 12.65
C PHE A 37 -26.37 1.28 11.68
N ALA A 38 -26.47 2.51 12.14
CA ALA A 38 -26.04 3.66 11.36
C ALA A 38 -24.56 3.58 11.00
N ASN A 39 -24.21 4.02 9.81
CA ASN A 39 -22.83 4.07 9.27
C ASN A 39 -22.18 2.71 8.99
N THR A 40 -22.94 1.60 8.98
CA THR A 40 -22.40 0.27 8.69
C THR A 40 -22.84 -0.30 7.35
N GLY A 41 -23.82 0.31 6.69
CA GLY A 41 -24.41 -0.21 5.45
C GLY A 41 -25.20 -1.51 5.65
N GLY A 42 -25.50 -1.87 6.90
CA GLY A 42 -26.29 -3.04 7.23
C GLY A 42 -27.75 -2.90 6.77
N GLY A 43 -28.32 -3.98 6.19
CA GLY A 43 -29.73 -4.03 5.83
C GLY A 43 -30.63 -4.14 7.08
N GLY A 44 -31.80 -3.57 7.02
CA GLY A 44 -32.81 -3.77 8.08
C GLY A 44 -33.29 -5.22 8.12
N GLY A 45 -33.67 -5.70 9.31
CA GLY A 45 -34.24 -7.03 9.49
C GLY A 45 -35.60 -7.18 8.78
N SER A 46 -35.86 -8.34 8.20
CA SER A 46 -37.16 -8.63 7.61
C SER A 46 -38.14 -9.15 8.65
N HIS A 47 -39.36 -8.67 8.63
CA HIS A 47 -40.43 -9.26 9.43
C HIS A 47 -41.13 -10.34 8.66
N GLY A 48 -41.11 -11.57 9.16
CA GLY A 48 -41.91 -12.65 8.64
C GLY A 48 -43.33 -12.57 9.21
N GLY A 49 -44.32 -12.29 8.38
CA GLY A 49 -45.72 -12.37 8.79
C GLY A 49 -46.05 -13.80 9.21
N GLY A 50 -46.03 -14.09 10.51
CA GLY A 50 -46.61 -15.32 11.05
C GLY A 50 -48.11 -15.15 11.27
N PRO A 51 -48.90 -16.24 11.26
CA PRO A 51 -50.29 -16.16 11.63
C PRO A 51 -50.37 -15.65 13.06
N GLY A 52 -50.95 -14.48 13.25
CA GLY A 52 -51.29 -13.96 14.56
C GLY A 52 -52.16 -14.98 15.28
N GLY A 53 -52.03 -14.99 16.61
CA GLY A 53 -52.69 -15.96 17.50
C GLY A 53 -54.12 -16.37 17.12
N SER A 54 -54.72 -17.18 17.93
CA SER A 54 -56.01 -17.85 17.68
C SER A 54 -57.19 -16.97 17.29
N ASP A 55 -57.05 -15.67 17.22
CA ASP A 55 -58.03 -14.68 16.77
C ASP A 55 -57.90 -14.26 15.29
N GLY A 56 -56.98 -14.86 14.53
CA GLY A 56 -56.81 -14.64 13.09
C GLY A 56 -56.31 -13.24 12.71
N ARG A 57 -55.79 -12.45 13.64
CA ARG A 57 -55.25 -11.12 13.34
C ARG A 57 -53.80 -11.21 12.90
N TYR A 58 -53.57 -10.81 11.68
CA TYR A 58 -52.22 -10.58 11.18
C TYR A 58 -51.74 -9.22 11.70
N VAL A 59 -50.72 -9.24 12.50
CA VAL A 59 -50.02 -7.99 12.87
C VAL A 59 -48.99 -7.69 11.77
N ASN A 60 -49.33 -6.75 10.93
CA ASN A 60 -48.42 -6.28 9.92
C ASN A 60 -47.43 -5.31 10.60
N VAL A 61 -46.28 -5.84 11.00
CA VAL A 61 -45.19 -4.99 11.52
C VAL A 61 -44.29 -4.72 10.32
N ALA A 62 -44.03 -3.44 10.05
CA ALA A 62 -43.11 -3.06 8.98
C ALA A 62 -41.69 -3.60 9.29
N GLY A 63 -41.00 -4.04 8.27
CA GLY A 63 -39.58 -4.38 8.40
C GLY A 63 -38.77 -3.17 8.86
N GLY A 64 -37.68 -3.41 9.55
CA GLY A 64 -36.80 -2.35 10.03
C GLY A 64 -36.13 -1.59 8.88
N ASP A 65 -35.84 -0.34 9.10
CA ASP A 65 -35.10 0.48 8.15
C ASP A 65 -33.67 -0.05 7.97
N GLY A 66 -33.15 0.04 6.76
CA GLY A 66 -31.72 -0.25 6.51
C GLY A 66 -30.85 0.78 7.22
N GLY A 67 -29.68 0.33 7.71
CA GLY A 67 -28.70 1.23 8.27
C GLY A 67 -28.19 2.23 7.23
N SER A 68 -27.97 3.48 7.62
CA SER A 68 -27.36 4.47 6.75
C SER A 68 -25.92 4.03 6.40
N GLY A 69 -25.62 3.90 5.13
CA GLY A 69 -24.26 3.65 4.66
C GLY A 69 -23.40 4.91 4.81
N GLN A 70 -22.16 4.76 5.21
CA GLN A 70 -21.16 5.84 5.17
C GLN A 70 -20.16 5.53 4.08
N LEU A 71 -20.06 6.41 3.09
CA LEU A 71 -18.97 6.40 2.13
C LEU A 71 -17.82 7.25 2.71
N VAL A 72 -16.76 6.60 3.16
CA VAL A 72 -15.53 7.30 3.52
C VAL A 72 -14.68 7.42 2.25
N VAL A 73 -14.70 8.59 1.63
CA VAL A 73 -13.73 8.94 0.59
C VAL A 73 -12.49 9.49 1.30
N LEU A 74 -11.44 8.68 1.37
CA LEU A 74 -10.13 9.19 1.73
C LEU A 74 -9.60 9.93 0.49
N GLU A 75 -9.86 11.21 0.41
CA GLU A 75 -9.15 12.08 -0.49
C GLU A 75 -7.73 12.21 0.06
N MET A 76 -6.77 11.54 -0.57
CA MET A 76 -5.36 11.80 -0.31
C MET A 76 -5.04 13.19 -0.89
N GLU A 77 -5.30 14.23 -0.10
CA GLU A 77 -4.82 15.58 -0.38
C GLU A 77 -3.30 15.61 -0.30
N SER A 78 -2.66 15.50 -1.39
CA SER A 78 -1.23 15.44 -1.65
C SER A 78 -0.62 14.04 -1.50
N LEU A 79 -0.39 13.40 -2.64
CA LEU A 79 0.83 12.64 -2.83
C LEU A 79 1.97 13.65 -2.62
N THR A 80 2.53 13.74 -1.44
CA THR A 80 3.83 14.41 -1.27
C THR A 80 4.82 13.53 -2.02
N THR A 81 5.15 13.91 -3.24
CA THR A 81 6.28 13.35 -3.97
C THR A 81 7.48 13.54 -3.05
N ALA A 82 8.12 12.45 -2.65
CA ALA A 82 9.35 12.56 -1.88
C ALA A 82 10.35 13.35 -2.75
N THR A 83 10.72 14.53 -2.31
CA THR A 83 11.69 15.38 -3.02
C THR A 83 13.11 14.85 -2.91
N SER A 84 13.32 13.82 -2.07
CA SER A 84 14.61 13.15 -1.89
C SER A 84 14.42 11.66 -1.69
N SER A 85 15.34 10.87 -2.22
CA SER A 85 15.39 9.42 -2.07
C SER A 85 16.83 8.93 -1.97
N THR A 86 17.05 7.81 -1.29
CA THR A 86 18.38 7.18 -1.23
C THR A 86 18.22 5.68 -1.36
N LEU A 87 18.89 5.11 -2.34
CA LEU A 87 19.02 3.68 -2.55
C LEU A 87 20.49 3.28 -2.30
N VAL A 88 20.69 2.22 -1.51
CA VAL A 88 22.02 1.67 -1.22
C VAL A 88 21.97 0.17 -1.43
N SER A 89 22.97 -0.39 -2.12
CA SER A 89 23.07 -1.83 -2.30
C SER A 89 23.41 -2.56 -0.99
N ASP A 90 23.20 -3.86 -0.96
CA ASP A 90 23.90 -4.71 -0.02
C ASP A 90 25.41 -4.62 -0.21
N THR A 91 26.15 -5.10 0.79
CA THR A 91 27.62 -5.12 0.73
C THR A 91 28.09 -6.33 -0.08
N PHE A 92 28.89 -6.07 -1.10
CA PHE A 92 29.61 -7.10 -1.84
C PHE A 92 31.04 -7.18 -1.29
N THR A 93 31.53 -8.38 -1.04
CA THR A 93 32.90 -8.58 -0.57
C THR A 93 33.81 -8.84 -1.75
N ALA A 94 34.82 -7.99 -1.94
CA ALA A 94 35.85 -8.16 -2.95
C ALA A 94 36.97 -9.09 -2.44
N ASN A 95 37.59 -9.84 -3.33
CA ASN A 95 38.71 -10.73 -2.99
C ASN A 95 40.03 -9.99 -2.72
N SER A 96 40.14 -8.77 -3.23
CA SER A 96 41.29 -7.87 -3.02
C SER A 96 40.78 -6.44 -2.92
N VAL A 97 41.58 -5.53 -2.42
CA VAL A 97 41.23 -4.10 -2.30
C VAL A 97 41.00 -3.51 -3.68
N PRO A 98 39.76 -3.15 -4.05
CA PRO A 98 39.51 -2.60 -5.37
C PRO A 98 39.95 -1.15 -5.44
N THR A 99 40.50 -0.77 -6.60
CA THR A 99 41.00 0.59 -6.86
C THR A 99 40.07 1.43 -7.71
N LYS A 100 39.12 0.76 -8.40
CA LYS A 100 38.18 1.40 -9.31
C LYS A 100 36.82 0.73 -9.25
N ALA A 101 35.76 1.52 -9.41
CA ALA A 101 34.41 1.02 -9.65
C ALA A 101 33.87 1.54 -10.98
N ARG A 102 33.05 0.73 -11.64
CA ARG A 102 32.24 1.08 -12.78
C ARG A 102 30.82 0.68 -12.51
N ILE A 103 29.88 1.57 -12.85
CA ILE A 103 28.46 1.29 -12.75
C ILE A 103 27.83 1.28 -14.14
N VAL A 104 26.82 0.39 -14.32
CA VAL A 104 25.88 0.43 -15.43
C VAL A 104 24.50 0.54 -14.80
N LEU A 105 23.78 1.60 -15.13
CA LEU A 105 22.46 1.90 -14.60
C LEU A 105 21.42 1.78 -15.72
N PHE A 106 20.38 1.02 -15.47
CA PHE A 106 19.19 0.91 -16.32
C PHE A 106 18.09 1.75 -15.66
N ALA A 107 17.73 2.88 -16.27
CA ALA A 107 16.83 3.82 -15.63
C ALA A 107 16.09 4.71 -16.63
N ASP A 108 14.95 5.20 -16.20
CA ASP A 108 14.23 6.30 -16.85
C ASP A 108 14.36 7.51 -15.91
N ILE A 109 15.26 8.43 -16.25
CA ILE A 109 15.56 9.64 -15.47
C ILE A 109 14.91 10.84 -16.16
N SER A 110 14.06 11.53 -15.42
CA SER A 110 13.35 12.73 -15.88
C SER A 110 13.92 14.00 -15.29
N ASP A 111 14.53 13.92 -14.10
CA ASP A 111 15.25 15.04 -13.48
C ASP A 111 16.71 15.12 -13.98
N ASP A 112 17.47 16.11 -13.53
CA ASP A 112 18.84 16.36 -14.00
C ASP A 112 19.81 15.28 -13.51
N LEU A 113 20.34 14.50 -14.47
CA LEU A 113 21.33 13.47 -14.21
C LEU A 113 22.64 14.09 -13.70
N ASN A 114 23.25 13.48 -12.68
CA ASN A 114 24.44 13.95 -11.97
C ASN A 114 24.26 15.20 -11.09
N THR A 115 23.07 15.78 -11.06
CA THR A 115 22.70 16.89 -10.19
C THR A 115 21.61 16.43 -9.21
N ASP A 116 20.43 16.14 -9.72
CA ASP A 116 19.31 15.69 -8.90
C ASP A 116 19.31 14.18 -8.70
N VAL A 117 19.83 13.42 -9.67
CA VAL A 117 20.09 12.00 -9.53
C VAL A 117 21.59 11.73 -9.60
N THR A 118 22.18 11.44 -8.45
CA THR A 118 23.62 11.22 -8.30
C THR A 118 23.94 9.78 -7.91
N VAL A 119 25.07 9.29 -8.36
CA VAL A 119 25.53 7.92 -8.10
C VAL A 119 26.93 7.94 -7.51
N SER A 120 27.19 7.03 -6.59
CA SER A 120 28.52 6.88 -5.97
C SER A 120 28.78 5.42 -5.62
N ALA A 121 30.06 5.09 -5.44
CA ALA A 121 30.47 3.78 -4.97
C ALA A 121 31.53 3.90 -3.88
N THR A 122 31.61 2.87 -3.05
CA THR A 122 32.58 2.77 -1.96
C THR A 122 33.26 1.40 -1.97
N ARG A 123 34.43 1.29 -1.34
CA ARG A 123 35.12 0.04 -1.04
C ARG A 123 35.25 -0.23 0.46
N ASP A 124 34.94 0.77 1.29
CA ASP A 124 35.12 0.74 2.74
C ASP A 124 33.84 1.03 3.51
N ASN A 125 32.72 1.13 2.81
CA ASN A 125 31.40 1.46 3.35
C ASN A 125 31.30 2.83 4.05
N THR A 126 32.32 3.66 3.93
CA THR A 126 32.44 4.96 4.58
C THR A 126 32.65 6.08 3.55
N THR A 127 33.65 5.93 2.69
CA THR A 127 34.02 6.92 1.68
C THR A 127 33.34 6.60 0.36
N TYR A 128 32.30 7.35 0.03
CA TYR A 128 31.58 7.22 -1.24
C TYR A 128 32.18 8.16 -2.28
N ASN A 129 32.73 7.56 -3.33
CA ASN A 129 33.30 8.27 -4.47
C ASN A 129 32.22 8.49 -5.53
N ALA A 130 31.98 9.75 -5.91
CA ALA A 130 30.98 10.08 -6.93
C ALA A 130 31.33 9.49 -8.29
N ILE A 131 30.31 9.06 -9.01
CA ILE A 131 30.40 8.54 -10.38
C ILE A 131 29.59 9.47 -11.28
N THR A 132 30.25 10.12 -12.23
CA THR A 132 29.55 10.85 -13.28
C THR A 132 29.03 9.86 -14.30
N LEU A 133 27.71 9.83 -14.45
CA LEU A 133 27.02 8.98 -15.43
C LEU A 133 26.93 9.67 -16.78
N THR A 134 27.08 8.88 -17.85
CA THR A 134 26.87 9.30 -19.23
C THR A 134 25.81 8.41 -19.86
N ASP A 135 24.86 8.99 -20.57
CA ASP A 135 23.90 8.25 -21.41
C ASP A 135 24.69 7.58 -22.54
N THR A 136 24.55 6.28 -22.66
CA THR A 136 25.26 5.51 -23.71
C THR A 136 24.62 5.66 -25.09
N GLY A 137 23.41 6.24 -25.17
CA GLY A 137 22.61 6.28 -26.38
C GLY A 137 21.89 4.97 -26.70
N TYR A 138 22.07 3.93 -25.89
CA TYR A 138 21.39 2.65 -26.03
C TYR A 138 20.22 2.52 -25.04
N VAL A 139 19.25 1.71 -25.43
CA VAL A 139 18.08 1.39 -24.60
C VAL A 139 17.94 -0.13 -24.49
N THR A 140 17.30 -0.58 -23.41
CA THR A 140 16.99 -1.99 -23.19
C THR A 140 15.66 -2.38 -23.84
N GLY A 141 15.63 -3.49 -24.56
CA GLY A 141 14.41 -4.15 -25.02
C GLY A 141 13.40 -3.22 -25.69
N SER A 142 12.13 -3.61 -25.65
CA SER A 142 11.02 -2.85 -26.22
C SER A 142 10.50 -1.71 -25.30
N SER A 143 10.91 -1.69 -24.03
CA SER A 143 10.49 -0.66 -23.07
C SER A 143 11.19 0.68 -23.23
N GLY A 144 12.33 0.69 -23.93
CA GLY A 144 13.08 1.92 -24.18
C GLY A 144 13.85 2.46 -22.97
N THR A 145 14.02 1.68 -21.88
CA THR A 145 14.79 2.08 -20.70
C THR A 145 16.23 2.41 -21.07
N LYS A 146 16.67 3.60 -20.72
CA LYS A 146 18.03 4.09 -21.04
C LYS A 146 19.11 3.36 -20.26
N ILE A 147 20.30 3.29 -20.86
CA ILE A 147 21.49 2.72 -20.25
C ILE A 147 22.51 3.83 -20.00
N PHE A 148 22.80 4.06 -18.73
CA PHE A 148 23.84 4.99 -18.30
C PHE A 148 25.07 4.24 -17.80
N THR A 149 26.26 4.78 -17.98
CA THR A 149 27.49 4.19 -17.46
C THR A 149 28.43 5.26 -16.92
N GLY A 150 29.21 4.89 -15.93
CA GLY A 150 30.25 5.77 -15.38
C GLY A 150 31.25 4.98 -14.56
N SER A 151 32.39 5.57 -14.26
CA SER A 151 33.41 4.95 -13.43
C SER A 151 34.14 5.97 -12.59
N THR A 152 34.69 5.53 -11.45
CA THR A 152 35.44 6.38 -10.52
C THR A 152 36.55 5.58 -9.83
N PRO A 153 37.70 6.19 -9.50
CA PRO A 153 38.63 5.61 -8.56
C PRO A 153 38.00 5.45 -7.16
N LEU A 154 38.35 4.40 -6.45
CA LEU A 154 37.93 4.15 -5.06
C LEU A 154 39.07 4.54 -4.11
N THR A 155 38.84 5.53 -3.27
CA THR A 155 39.87 6.15 -2.41
C THR A 155 39.68 5.87 -0.92
N GLY A 156 38.62 5.18 -0.52
CA GLY A 156 38.33 4.88 0.88
C GLY A 156 39.46 4.07 1.54
N THR A 157 39.78 4.40 2.80
CA THR A 157 40.85 3.75 3.56
C THR A 157 40.39 3.12 4.87
N ALA A 158 39.10 3.23 5.23
CA ALA A 158 38.57 2.58 6.40
C ALA A 158 38.59 1.03 6.24
N SER A 159 38.99 0.33 7.27
CA SER A 159 39.04 -1.14 7.25
C SER A 159 37.65 -1.73 7.56
N PRO A 160 37.27 -2.82 6.87
CA PRO A 160 37.94 -3.49 5.77
C PRO A 160 37.68 -2.79 4.43
N GLN A 161 38.75 -2.64 3.61
CA GLN A 161 38.66 -1.97 2.29
C GLN A 161 38.18 -2.89 1.16
N VAL A 162 37.42 -3.91 1.48
CA VAL A 162 36.87 -4.92 0.52
C VAL A 162 35.35 -4.95 0.52
N GLN A 163 34.71 -3.98 1.14
CA GLN A 163 33.26 -3.86 1.23
C GLN A 163 32.72 -2.92 0.13
N VAL A 164 32.41 -3.48 -1.02
CA VAL A 164 31.97 -2.70 -2.17
C VAL A 164 30.46 -2.49 -2.13
N ARG A 165 30.05 -1.24 -2.29
CA ARG A 165 28.62 -0.87 -2.40
C ARG A 165 28.45 0.28 -3.39
N TRP A 166 27.24 0.36 -3.95
CA TRP A 166 26.80 1.56 -4.65
C TRP A 166 25.74 2.30 -3.85
N LYS A 167 25.63 3.59 -4.08
CA LYS A 167 24.57 4.44 -3.55
C LYS A 167 24.06 5.36 -4.67
N ILE A 168 22.73 5.46 -4.78
CA ILE A 168 22.01 6.39 -5.66
C ILE A 168 21.23 7.34 -4.76
N VAL A 169 21.36 8.63 -4.99
CA VAL A 169 20.63 9.66 -4.24
C VAL A 169 19.86 10.50 -5.24
N GLY A 170 18.56 10.60 -5.01
CA GLY A 170 17.71 11.61 -5.63
C GLY A 170 17.56 12.80 -4.70
N SER A 171 17.73 14.00 -5.20
CA SER A 171 17.55 15.27 -4.49
C SER A 171 16.77 16.23 -5.39
N ASN A 172 15.99 17.12 -4.77
CA ASN A 172 15.16 18.10 -5.51
C ASN A 172 14.29 17.47 -6.62
N GLN A 173 13.83 16.24 -6.38
CA GLN A 173 13.07 15.49 -7.38
C GLN A 173 11.75 16.22 -7.68
N THR A 174 11.51 16.54 -8.94
CA THR A 174 10.30 17.19 -9.45
C THR A 174 9.50 16.30 -10.38
N ALA A 175 10.10 15.21 -10.83
CA ALA A 175 9.52 14.23 -11.73
C ALA A 175 9.74 12.80 -11.25
N GLU A 176 9.07 11.86 -11.87
CA GLU A 176 9.25 10.44 -11.58
C GLU A 176 10.54 9.91 -12.20
N ASN A 177 11.42 9.35 -11.37
CA ASN A 177 12.63 8.65 -11.79
C ASN A 177 12.49 7.16 -11.48
N LYS A 178 12.73 6.30 -12.45
CA LYS A 178 12.62 4.84 -12.31
C LYS A 178 13.98 4.18 -12.46
N ILE A 179 14.39 3.45 -11.43
CA ILE A 179 15.59 2.60 -11.46
C ILE A 179 15.15 1.16 -11.72
N HIS A 180 15.50 0.61 -12.87
CA HIS A 180 15.15 -0.74 -13.28
C HIS A 180 16.23 -1.76 -12.92
N GLY A 181 17.47 -1.32 -12.89
CA GLY A 181 18.58 -2.20 -12.52
C GLY A 181 19.91 -1.48 -12.38
N VAL A 182 20.78 -2.06 -11.57
CA VAL A 182 22.13 -1.56 -11.32
C VAL A 182 23.10 -2.70 -11.40
N ALA A 183 24.14 -2.57 -12.24
CA ALA A 183 25.28 -3.48 -12.26
C ALA A 183 26.53 -2.73 -11.79
N LEU A 184 27.25 -3.34 -10.85
CA LEU A 184 28.49 -2.81 -10.30
C LEU A 184 29.65 -3.74 -10.65
N GLN A 185 30.68 -3.17 -11.23
CA GLN A 185 31.97 -3.82 -11.50
C GLN A 185 33.05 -3.13 -10.70
N TRP A 186 34.04 -3.88 -10.22
CA TRP A 186 35.20 -3.35 -9.51
C TRP A 186 36.47 -4.10 -9.87
N GLY A 187 37.65 -3.46 -9.71
CA GLY A 187 38.95 -4.04 -9.97
C GLY A 187 40.08 -3.24 -9.32
#